data_46904de70b417cf77b663453586bf7b8
#
_entry.id   46904de70b417cf77b663453586bf7b8
#
_cell.length_a   1.000
_cell.length_b   1.000
_cell.length_c   1.000
_cell.angle_alpha   90.00
_cell.angle_beta   90.00
_cell.angle_gamma   90.00
#
_symmetry.space_group_name_H-M   'P 1'
#
loop_
_entity.id
_entity.type
_entity.pdbx_description
1 polymer ?
#
loop_
_entity_poly.entity_id
_entity_poly.type
_entity_poly.pdbx_seq_one_letter_code
_entity_poly.pdbx_strand_id
1 'polypeptide(L)'
;GFWPLFERAGVAISADGRAALMVGPESAVFGADRNPLDKTFVLTAYREGADPAYPELKPDTFHDVFKAIGITEKKIRIGVASFLDTSVTIFNAICEAFPEAEIVDAGHIMVELRSIKSENELACLREGYRIANIATEEVIKAIRPGMTELQAVGIAQRVVYENGAEYEGLPMYVFSEASTRHAISRSSYRRFEKGDIVQLNLSAKIDGYSAAIGYPVILGKLEGKRRDIVL
;
A
#
# COMPACT_ATOMS: atom_id res chain seq x y z
N GLY A 1 12.26 -4.71 -0.65
CA GLY A 1 11.28 -5.63 -1.24
C GLY A 1 10.74 -5.15 -2.57
N PHE A 2 10.00 -6.00 -3.28
CA PHE A 2 9.27 -5.60 -4.49
C PHE A 2 7.92 -5.01 -4.09
N TRP A 3 7.66 -3.78 -4.52
CA TRP A 3 6.36 -3.13 -4.35
C TRP A 3 5.87 -2.63 -5.71
N PRO A 4 4.77 -3.20 -6.24
CA PRO A 4 4.22 -2.79 -7.54
C PRO A 4 3.63 -1.39 -7.42
N LEU A 5 4.03 -0.49 -8.32
CA LEU A 5 3.57 0.90 -8.34
C LEU A 5 2.47 1.12 -9.38
N PHE A 6 2.69 0.68 -10.60
CA PHE A 6 1.76 0.86 -11.72
C PHE A 6 0.93 -0.39 -11.96
N GLU A 7 1.57 -1.45 -12.36
CA GLU A 7 0.92 -2.72 -12.60
C GLU A 7 0.70 -3.50 -11.31
N ARG A 8 -0.32 -4.31 -11.29
CA ARG A 8 -0.54 -5.26 -10.20
C ARG A 8 0.51 -6.36 -10.25
N ALA A 9 0.73 -6.99 -9.12
CA ALA A 9 1.57 -8.16 -9.00
C ALA A 9 0.88 -9.21 -8.13
N GLY A 10 1.27 -10.46 -8.28
CA GLY A 10 0.76 -11.56 -7.49
C GLY A 10 1.85 -12.57 -7.17
N VAL A 11 1.64 -13.37 -6.15
CA VAL A 11 2.48 -14.50 -5.80
C VAL A 11 1.61 -15.76 -5.80
N ALA A 12 2.02 -16.76 -6.57
CA ALA A 12 1.44 -18.08 -6.50
C ALA A 12 2.27 -18.94 -5.53
N ILE A 13 1.61 -19.65 -4.62
CA ILE A 13 2.24 -20.50 -3.61
C ILE A 13 1.54 -21.85 -3.62
N SER A 14 2.29 -22.94 -3.79
CA SER A 14 1.78 -24.30 -3.68
C SER A 14 1.75 -24.77 -2.22
N ALA A 15 0.99 -25.81 -1.94
CA ALA A 15 0.83 -26.36 -0.58
C ALA A 15 2.16 -26.83 0.06
N ASP A 16 3.18 -27.15 -0.74
CA ASP A 16 4.52 -27.52 -0.28
C ASP A 16 5.48 -26.32 -0.16
N GLY A 17 4.98 -25.09 -0.36
CA GLY A 17 5.74 -23.85 -0.16
C GLY A 17 6.53 -23.36 -1.37
N ARG A 18 6.48 -24.03 -2.54
CA ARG A 18 7.08 -23.49 -3.76
C ARG A 18 6.31 -22.26 -4.20
N ALA A 19 7.03 -21.20 -4.57
CA ALA A 19 6.42 -19.92 -4.90
C ALA A 19 6.99 -19.32 -6.19
N ALA A 20 6.18 -18.46 -6.84
CA ALA A 20 6.58 -17.72 -8.03
C ALA A 20 5.93 -16.33 -8.03
N LEU A 21 6.68 -15.32 -8.45
CA LEU A 21 6.19 -13.96 -8.66
C LEU A 21 5.53 -13.85 -10.04
N MET A 22 4.38 -13.20 -10.09
CA MET A 22 3.65 -12.84 -11.31
C MET A 22 3.58 -11.32 -11.40
N VAL A 23 3.99 -10.78 -12.54
CA VAL A 23 4.01 -9.33 -12.81
C VAL A 23 3.40 -9.03 -14.17
N GLY A 24 3.04 -7.77 -14.40
CA GLY A 24 2.69 -7.29 -15.73
C GLY A 24 3.92 -7.02 -16.61
N PRO A 25 3.71 -6.77 -17.92
CA PRO A 25 4.79 -6.59 -18.90
C PRO A 25 5.75 -5.43 -18.56
N GLU A 26 5.24 -4.31 -18.08
CA GLU A 26 6.06 -3.13 -17.76
C GLU A 26 6.88 -3.32 -16.49
N SER A 27 6.43 -4.18 -15.60
CA SER A 27 7.11 -4.51 -14.35
C SER A 27 8.11 -5.66 -14.47
N ALA A 28 8.29 -6.25 -15.65
CA ALA A 28 9.04 -7.48 -15.84
C ALA A 28 10.51 -7.38 -15.36
N VAL A 29 11.24 -6.35 -15.79
CA VAL A 29 12.65 -6.15 -15.42
C VAL A 29 12.78 -5.80 -13.96
N PHE A 30 12.02 -4.79 -13.49
CA PHE A 30 12.04 -4.37 -12.09
C PHE A 30 11.61 -5.50 -11.14
N GLY A 31 10.58 -6.27 -11.53
CA GLY A 31 10.13 -7.42 -10.77
C GLY A 31 11.20 -8.50 -10.66
N ALA A 32 11.88 -8.83 -11.75
CA ALA A 32 12.96 -9.82 -11.75
C ALA A 32 14.14 -9.40 -10.86
N ASP A 33 14.56 -8.12 -10.95
CA ASP A 33 15.69 -7.59 -10.17
C ASP A 33 15.42 -7.53 -8.65
N ARG A 34 14.17 -7.40 -8.26
CA ARG A 34 13.75 -7.26 -6.85
C ARG A 34 13.08 -8.49 -6.27
N ASN A 35 12.87 -9.52 -7.07
CA ASN A 35 12.22 -10.74 -6.63
C ASN A 35 13.12 -11.55 -5.68
N PRO A 36 12.70 -11.80 -4.43
CA PRO A 36 13.41 -12.71 -3.54
C PRO A 36 13.15 -14.18 -3.87
N LEU A 37 12.20 -14.48 -4.78
CA LEU A 37 11.87 -15.82 -5.23
C LEU A 37 12.65 -16.15 -6.49
N ASP A 38 12.90 -17.43 -6.74
CA ASP A 38 13.71 -17.90 -7.88
C ASP A 38 13.03 -17.67 -9.25
N LYS A 39 11.73 -17.43 -9.28
CA LYS A 39 10.94 -17.41 -10.52
C LYS A 39 10.05 -16.18 -10.63
N THR A 40 10.17 -15.48 -11.76
CA THR A 40 9.30 -14.38 -12.16
C THR A 40 8.62 -14.74 -13.47
N PHE A 41 7.30 -14.52 -13.55
CA PHE A 41 6.49 -14.74 -14.74
C PHE A 41 5.80 -13.45 -15.15
N VAL A 42 5.71 -13.22 -16.46
CA VAL A 42 5.11 -12.02 -17.04
C VAL A 42 3.76 -12.39 -17.66
N LEU A 43 2.69 -11.95 -17.03
CA LEU A 43 1.33 -12.24 -17.48
C LEU A 43 0.59 -10.96 -17.92
N THR A 44 -0.01 -10.99 -19.10
CA THR A 44 -0.81 -9.85 -19.60
C THR A 44 -2.04 -9.54 -18.75
N ALA A 45 -2.53 -10.50 -17.95
CA ALA A 45 -3.62 -10.27 -17.01
C ALA A 45 -3.28 -9.24 -15.91
N TYR A 46 -1.99 -8.99 -15.68
CA TYR A 46 -1.48 -8.03 -14.68
C TYR A 46 -1.13 -6.66 -15.27
N ARG A 47 -1.28 -6.50 -16.62
CA ARG A 47 -0.98 -5.22 -17.28
C ARG A 47 -1.83 -4.07 -16.72
N GLU A 48 -1.35 -2.85 -16.87
CA GLU A 48 -2.14 -1.65 -16.62
C GLU A 48 -3.36 -1.57 -17.56
N GLY A 49 -4.32 -0.71 -17.26
CA GLY A 49 -5.63 -0.69 -17.89
C GLY A 49 -5.66 -0.47 -19.41
N ALA A 50 -4.61 0.10 -20.03
CA ALA A 50 -4.48 0.16 -21.46
C ALA A 50 -4.18 -1.24 -22.04
N ASP A 51 -4.51 -1.47 -23.30
CA ASP A 51 -4.19 -2.69 -24.03
C ASP A 51 -3.08 -2.43 -25.06
N PRO A 52 -1.84 -2.17 -24.63
CA PRO A 52 -0.73 -1.90 -25.52
C PRO A 52 -0.33 -3.18 -26.25
N ALA A 53 0.13 -3.02 -27.47
CA ALA A 53 0.81 -4.10 -28.16
C ALA A 53 2.23 -4.26 -27.62
N TYR A 54 2.57 -5.47 -27.18
CA TYR A 54 3.93 -5.84 -26.76
C TYR A 54 4.53 -6.84 -27.77
N PRO A 55 4.86 -6.41 -29.01
CA PRO A 55 5.24 -7.33 -30.08
C PRO A 55 6.50 -8.15 -29.80
N GLU A 56 7.40 -7.60 -28.97
CA GLU A 56 8.66 -8.25 -28.59
C GLU A 56 8.51 -9.17 -27.36
N LEU A 57 7.35 -9.15 -26.71
CA LEU A 57 7.10 -9.91 -25.49
C LEU A 57 6.30 -11.17 -25.79
N LYS A 58 6.83 -12.32 -25.39
CA LYS A 58 6.07 -13.57 -25.30
C LYS A 58 5.61 -13.73 -23.85
N PRO A 59 4.35 -13.41 -23.51
CA PRO A 59 3.86 -13.52 -22.15
C PRO A 59 3.77 -14.98 -21.71
N ASP A 60 3.97 -15.18 -20.41
CA ASP A 60 3.70 -16.44 -19.74
C ASP A 60 2.19 -16.61 -19.48
N THR A 61 1.79 -17.83 -19.13
CA THR A 61 0.42 -18.17 -18.76
C THR A 61 0.33 -18.59 -17.29
N PHE A 62 -0.88 -18.58 -16.72
CA PHE A 62 -1.11 -19.16 -15.39
C PHE A 62 -0.71 -20.64 -15.32
N HIS A 63 -0.84 -21.38 -16.43
CA HIS A 63 -0.38 -22.78 -16.51
C HIS A 63 1.15 -22.88 -16.35
N ASP A 64 1.92 -21.97 -16.96
CA ASP A 64 3.38 -21.94 -16.81
C ASP A 64 3.77 -21.68 -15.35
N VAL A 65 3.10 -20.73 -14.70
CA VAL A 65 3.30 -20.44 -13.28
C VAL A 65 3.03 -21.66 -12.42
N PHE A 66 1.85 -22.27 -12.57
CA PHE A 66 1.42 -23.40 -11.72
C PHE A 66 2.31 -24.62 -11.97
N LYS A 67 2.67 -24.92 -13.21
CA LYS A 67 3.64 -25.98 -13.54
C LYS A 67 4.99 -25.71 -12.88
N ALA A 68 5.46 -24.48 -12.87
CA ALA A 68 6.76 -24.12 -12.27
C ALA A 68 6.77 -24.31 -10.75
N ILE A 69 5.65 -24.15 -10.06
CA ILE A 69 5.49 -24.47 -8.63
C ILE A 69 5.00 -25.89 -8.39
N GLY A 70 4.98 -26.75 -9.44
CA GLY A 70 4.75 -28.18 -9.39
C GLY A 70 3.29 -28.61 -9.34
N ILE A 71 2.38 -27.74 -9.77
CA ILE A 71 0.96 -28.04 -9.88
C ILE A 71 0.66 -28.34 -11.37
N THR A 72 0.25 -29.56 -11.66
CA THR A 72 -0.06 -30.05 -13.01
C THR A 72 -1.46 -30.62 -13.15
N GLU A 73 -2.14 -30.84 -12.05
CA GLU A 73 -3.49 -31.35 -11.96
C GLU A 73 -4.51 -30.32 -12.48
N LYS A 74 -5.56 -30.77 -13.13
CA LYS A 74 -6.65 -29.91 -13.62
C LYS A 74 -7.66 -29.59 -12.53
N LYS A 75 -7.95 -30.58 -11.67
CA LYS A 75 -8.91 -30.42 -10.58
C LYS A 75 -8.19 -30.04 -9.30
N ILE A 76 -8.08 -28.74 -9.07
CA ILE A 76 -7.34 -28.15 -7.94
C ILE A 76 -8.25 -27.19 -7.18
N ARG A 77 -7.81 -26.80 -5.98
CA ARG A 77 -8.44 -25.74 -5.19
C ARG A 77 -7.48 -24.55 -5.14
N ILE A 78 -7.97 -23.39 -5.58
CA ILE A 78 -7.21 -22.13 -5.64
C ILE A 78 -7.78 -21.16 -4.60
N GLY A 79 -7.00 -20.82 -3.59
CA GLY A 79 -7.33 -19.77 -2.63
C GLY A 79 -6.83 -18.41 -3.13
N VAL A 80 -7.72 -17.43 -3.27
CA VAL A 80 -7.37 -16.06 -3.61
C VAL A 80 -7.31 -15.25 -2.32
N ALA A 81 -6.08 -14.96 -1.86
CA ALA A 81 -5.85 -14.32 -0.56
C ALA A 81 -6.17 -12.80 -0.54
N SER A 82 -6.25 -12.16 -1.70
CA SER A 82 -6.66 -10.76 -1.87
C SER A 82 -8.01 -10.66 -2.58
N PHE A 83 -8.98 -11.49 -2.21
CA PHE A 83 -10.24 -11.65 -2.95
C PHE A 83 -10.97 -10.33 -3.18
N LEU A 84 -11.01 -9.43 -2.19
CA LEU A 84 -11.63 -8.10 -2.28
C LEU A 84 -10.91 -7.14 -3.24
N ASP A 85 -9.59 -7.29 -3.41
CA ASP A 85 -8.75 -6.38 -4.19
C ASP A 85 -8.35 -6.95 -5.55
N THR A 86 -8.66 -8.23 -5.80
CA THR A 86 -8.38 -8.87 -7.09
C THR A 86 -9.28 -8.29 -8.16
N SER A 87 -8.68 -7.74 -9.23
CA SER A 87 -9.47 -7.21 -10.33
C SER A 87 -10.25 -8.33 -11.04
N VAL A 88 -11.42 -7.95 -11.58
CA VAL A 88 -12.25 -8.88 -12.37
C VAL A 88 -11.47 -9.49 -13.54
N THR A 89 -10.57 -8.71 -14.16
CA THR A 89 -9.72 -9.20 -15.25
C THR A 89 -8.81 -10.33 -14.80
N ILE A 90 -8.11 -10.17 -13.67
CA ILE A 90 -7.23 -11.23 -13.12
C ILE A 90 -8.07 -12.43 -12.69
N PHE A 91 -9.19 -12.20 -12.02
CA PHE A 91 -10.06 -13.27 -11.57
C PHE A 91 -10.60 -14.12 -12.74
N ASN A 92 -11.11 -13.47 -13.77
CA ASN A 92 -11.60 -14.15 -14.96
C ASN A 92 -10.47 -14.94 -15.67
N ALA A 93 -9.27 -14.35 -15.78
CA ALA A 93 -8.13 -15.04 -16.39
C ALA A 93 -7.71 -16.30 -15.61
N ILE A 94 -7.84 -16.29 -14.27
CA ILE A 94 -7.64 -17.50 -13.45
C ILE A 94 -8.74 -18.54 -13.73
N CYS A 95 -10.01 -18.12 -13.77
CA CYS A 95 -11.14 -19.01 -14.06
C CYS A 95 -11.03 -19.65 -15.44
N GLU A 96 -10.64 -18.87 -16.45
CA GLU A 96 -10.43 -19.34 -17.82
C GLU A 96 -9.26 -20.32 -17.91
N ALA A 97 -8.17 -20.06 -17.20
CA ALA A 97 -7.02 -20.96 -17.16
C ALA A 97 -7.35 -22.30 -16.45
N PHE A 98 -8.19 -22.26 -15.42
CA PHE A 98 -8.49 -23.43 -14.58
C PHE A 98 -10.01 -23.66 -14.45
N PRO A 99 -10.70 -24.06 -15.53
CA PRO A 99 -12.17 -24.19 -15.54
C PRO A 99 -12.69 -25.32 -14.64
N GLU A 100 -11.84 -26.27 -14.24
CA GLU A 100 -12.20 -27.37 -13.35
C GLU A 100 -11.79 -27.11 -11.88
N ALA A 101 -11.17 -25.94 -11.60
CA ALA A 101 -10.71 -25.60 -10.26
C ALA A 101 -11.86 -25.07 -9.39
N GLU A 102 -11.79 -25.40 -8.09
CA GLU A 102 -12.59 -24.73 -7.06
C GLU A 102 -11.85 -23.45 -6.62
N ILE A 103 -12.40 -22.28 -6.94
CA ILE A 103 -11.82 -20.99 -6.53
C ILE A 103 -12.53 -20.52 -5.27
N VAL A 104 -11.75 -20.21 -4.22
CA VAL A 104 -12.27 -19.84 -2.90
C VAL A 104 -11.63 -18.54 -2.39
N ASP A 105 -12.38 -17.80 -1.57
CA ASP A 105 -11.84 -16.67 -0.80
C ASP A 105 -10.90 -17.20 0.30
N ALA A 106 -9.66 -16.79 0.26
CA ALA A 106 -8.63 -17.11 1.25
C ALA A 106 -8.09 -15.85 1.98
N GLY A 107 -8.83 -14.75 1.94
CA GLY A 107 -8.42 -13.47 2.56
C GLY A 107 -8.13 -13.57 4.05
N HIS A 108 -8.85 -14.44 4.77
CA HIS A 108 -8.64 -14.69 6.20
C HIS A 108 -7.22 -15.15 6.52
N ILE A 109 -6.58 -15.93 5.65
CA ILE A 109 -5.20 -16.42 5.85
C ILE A 109 -4.23 -15.23 5.98
N MET A 110 -4.39 -14.22 5.12
CA MET A 110 -3.52 -13.03 5.18
C MET A 110 -3.81 -12.17 6.41
N VAL A 111 -5.04 -12.12 6.88
CA VAL A 111 -5.40 -11.41 8.12
C VAL A 111 -4.74 -12.09 9.31
N GLU A 112 -4.83 -13.41 9.44
CA GLU A 112 -4.21 -14.18 10.51
C GLU A 112 -2.69 -14.08 10.49
N LEU A 113 -2.06 -14.28 9.32
CA LEU A 113 -0.62 -14.20 9.15
C LEU A 113 -0.06 -12.82 9.55
N ARG A 114 -0.76 -11.74 9.19
CA ARG A 114 -0.32 -10.37 9.44
C ARG A 114 -0.67 -9.86 10.84
N SER A 115 -1.53 -10.53 11.59
CA SER A 115 -1.98 -10.09 12.92
C SER A 115 -0.84 -10.12 13.94
N ILE A 116 0.05 -11.10 13.88
CA ILE A 116 1.21 -11.23 14.76
C ILE A 116 2.48 -10.99 13.95
N LYS A 117 3.24 -9.96 14.34
CA LYS A 117 4.44 -9.51 13.62
C LYS A 117 5.68 -10.24 14.15
N SER A 118 6.55 -10.63 13.22
CA SER A 118 7.89 -11.10 13.54
C SER A 118 8.79 -9.93 13.98
N GLU A 119 9.97 -10.21 14.54
CA GLU A 119 10.92 -9.17 14.94
C GLU A 119 11.42 -8.33 13.76
N ASN A 120 11.57 -8.91 12.57
CA ASN A 120 11.96 -8.16 11.37
C ASN A 120 10.85 -7.19 10.94
N GLU A 121 9.59 -7.62 10.96
CA GLU A 121 8.45 -6.76 10.68
C GLU A 121 8.32 -5.64 11.71
N LEU A 122 8.55 -5.94 12.99
CA LEU A 122 8.58 -4.94 14.05
C LEU A 122 9.72 -3.94 13.85
N ALA A 123 10.89 -4.36 13.37
CA ALA A 123 11.99 -3.45 13.05
C ALA A 123 11.61 -2.46 11.94
N CYS A 124 10.99 -2.93 10.86
CA CYS A 124 10.47 -2.06 9.78
C CYS A 124 9.43 -1.06 10.32
N LEU A 125 8.49 -1.53 11.13
CA LEU A 125 7.48 -0.66 11.74
C LEU A 125 8.08 0.38 12.67
N ARG A 126 9.05 0.00 13.53
CA ARG A 126 9.74 0.94 14.44
C ARG A 126 10.45 2.04 13.65
N GLU A 127 11.14 1.68 12.57
CA GLU A 127 11.79 2.67 11.70
C GLU A 127 10.77 3.56 10.99
N GLY A 128 9.68 3.00 10.46
CA GLY A 128 8.59 3.77 9.88
C GLY A 128 7.97 4.77 10.89
N TYR A 129 7.74 4.34 12.13
CA TYR A 129 7.25 5.24 13.19
C TYR A 129 8.27 6.31 13.57
N ARG A 130 9.57 5.99 13.61
CA ARG A 130 10.62 6.99 13.84
C ARG A 130 10.57 8.10 12.80
N ILE A 131 10.47 7.75 11.53
CA ILE A 131 10.39 8.72 10.42
C ILE A 131 9.08 9.51 10.47
N ALA A 132 7.95 8.85 10.71
CA ALA A 132 6.66 9.52 10.82
C ALA A 132 6.60 10.51 11.99
N ASN A 133 7.27 10.21 13.13
CA ASN A 133 7.42 11.16 14.25
C ASN A 133 8.23 12.40 13.82
N ILE A 134 9.37 12.24 13.17
CA ILE A 134 10.18 13.36 12.68
C ILE A 134 9.34 14.23 11.74
N ALA A 135 8.62 13.62 10.80
CA ALA A 135 7.74 14.34 9.89
C ALA A 135 6.64 15.12 10.64
N THR A 136 6.06 14.51 11.66
CA THR A 136 5.03 15.15 12.50
C THR A 136 5.60 16.37 13.24
N GLU A 137 6.76 16.25 13.86
CA GLU A 137 7.43 17.36 14.54
C GLU A 137 7.77 18.51 13.58
N GLU A 138 8.28 18.21 12.40
CA GLU A 138 8.63 19.23 11.40
C GLU A 138 7.37 19.94 10.86
N VAL A 139 6.29 19.21 10.64
CA VAL A 139 5.00 19.82 10.28
C VAL A 139 4.49 20.72 11.41
N ILE A 140 4.51 20.28 12.64
CA ILE A 140 4.07 21.07 13.81
C ILE A 140 4.87 22.39 13.92
N LYS A 141 6.18 22.34 13.72
CA LYS A 141 7.04 23.53 13.71
C LYS A 141 6.74 24.51 12.57
N ALA A 142 6.31 23.99 11.43
CA ALA A 142 6.15 24.75 10.20
C ALA A 142 4.75 25.32 9.98
N ILE A 143 3.70 24.65 10.44
CA ILE A 143 2.30 25.05 10.18
C ILE A 143 1.98 26.39 10.86
N ARG A 144 1.29 27.26 10.12
CA ARG A 144 0.86 28.57 10.58
C ARG A 144 -0.36 29.06 9.80
N PRO A 145 -1.13 29.99 10.33
CA PRO A 145 -2.22 30.61 9.59
C PRO A 145 -1.79 31.11 8.23
N GLY A 146 -2.63 30.92 7.22
CA GLY A 146 -2.37 31.27 5.81
C GLY A 146 -1.76 30.17 4.96
N MET A 147 -1.11 29.15 5.56
CA MET A 147 -0.69 27.94 4.82
C MET A 147 -1.90 27.08 4.45
N THR A 148 -1.80 26.35 3.35
CA THR A 148 -2.82 25.39 2.96
C THR A 148 -2.58 24.02 3.61
N GLU A 149 -3.64 23.21 3.72
CA GLU A 149 -3.54 21.81 4.16
C GLU A 149 -2.55 21.02 3.28
N LEU A 150 -2.60 21.25 1.94
CA LEU A 150 -1.66 20.62 0.99
C LEU A 150 -0.20 21.02 1.21
N GLN A 151 0.08 22.26 1.60
CA GLN A 151 1.45 22.69 1.92
C GLN A 151 2.00 21.96 3.15
N ALA A 152 1.15 21.67 4.14
CA ALA A 152 1.54 20.90 5.31
C ALA A 152 1.86 19.44 4.93
N VAL A 153 1.06 18.81 4.07
CA VAL A 153 1.35 17.48 3.51
C VAL A 153 2.67 17.47 2.75
N GLY A 154 2.92 18.50 1.92
CA GLY A 154 4.18 18.62 1.17
C GLY A 154 5.43 18.68 2.08
N ILE A 155 5.33 19.33 3.25
CA ILE A 155 6.41 19.31 4.26
C ILE A 155 6.61 17.89 4.78
N ALA A 156 5.52 17.18 5.14
CA ALA A 156 5.61 15.82 5.64
C ALA A 156 6.25 14.87 4.61
N GLN A 157 5.82 14.94 3.35
CA GLN A 157 6.37 14.11 2.27
C GLN A 157 7.87 14.35 2.09
N ARG A 158 8.31 15.62 2.01
CA ARG A 158 9.73 15.94 1.94
C ARG A 158 10.52 15.26 3.06
N VAL A 159 10.06 15.42 4.31
CA VAL A 159 10.75 14.86 5.49
C VAL A 159 10.79 13.33 5.45
N VAL A 160 9.70 12.70 5.06
CA VAL A 160 9.59 11.24 4.97
C VAL A 160 10.63 10.68 3.98
N TYR A 161 10.74 11.26 2.79
CA TYR A 161 11.73 10.83 1.79
C TYR A 161 13.17 11.18 2.19
N GLU A 162 13.42 12.36 2.75
CA GLU A 162 14.75 12.78 3.24
C GLU A 162 15.28 11.85 4.34
N ASN A 163 14.39 11.20 5.09
CA ASN A 163 14.75 10.27 6.16
C ASN A 163 14.77 8.80 5.74
N GLY A 164 14.62 8.51 4.46
CA GLY A 164 14.86 7.19 3.88
C GLY A 164 13.63 6.28 3.79
N ALA A 165 12.42 6.79 3.99
CA ALA A 165 11.23 6.01 3.68
C ALA A 165 11.06 5.87 2.16
N GLU A 166 10.64 4.70 1.72
CA GLU A 166 10.44 4.43 0.29
C GLU A 166 9.17 5.07 -0.27
N TYR A 167 8.19 5.31 0.59
CA TYR A 167 6.92 5.94 0.26
C TYR A 167 6.13 6.33 1.51
N GLU A 168 4.98 7.00 1.34
CA GLU A 168 4.02 7.16 2.42
C GLU A 168 3.35 5.83 2.77
N GLY A 169 3.13 5.55 4.05
CA GLY A 169 2.53 4.29 4.51
C GLY A 169 1.04 4.15 4.16
N LEU A 170 0.35 5.29 4.15
CA LEU A 170 -1.02 5.50 3.66
C LEU A 170 -1.08 6.94 3.13
N PRO A 171 -2.05 7.30 2.29
CA PRO A 171 -2.19 8.68 1.85
C PRO A 171 -2.22 9.63 3.04
N MET A 172 -1.29 10.58 3.08
CA MET A 172 -1.21 11.54 4.18
C MET A 172 -2.33 12.57 4.08
N TYR A 173 -2.96 12.86 5.23
CA TYR A 173 -3.97 13.92 5.31
C TYR A 173 -3.61 14.93 6.39
N VAL A 174 -3.88 16.18 6.09
CA VAL A 174 -3.92 17.24 7.06
C VAL A 174 -5.26 17.94 6.92
N PHE A 175 -6.05 17.92 7.98
CA PHE A 175 -7.39 18.49 8.01
C PHE A 175 -7.47 19.62 9.00
N SER A 176 -8.30 20.61 8.71
CA SER A 176 -8.55 21.73 9.60
C SER A 176 -10.04 22.05 9.67
N GLU A 177 -10.52 22.43 10.85
CA GLU A 177 -11.90 22.83 11.15
C GLU A 177 -12.96 21.91 10.49
N ALA A 178 -13.73 22.43 9.52
CA ALA A 178 -14.84 21.69 8.89
C ALA A 178 -14.38 20.34 8.28
N SER A 179 -13.12 20.24 7.83
CA SER A 179 -12.57 19.00 7.27
C SER A 179 -12.30 17.94 8.34
N THR A 180 -12.11 18.32 9.60
CA THR A 180 -11.82 17.35 10.69
C THR A 180 -12.97 16.41 10.99
N ARG A 181 -14.20 16.75 10.56
CA ARG A 181 -15.35 15.86 10.66
C ARG A 181 -15.32 14.68 9.68
N HIS A 182 -14.44 14.73 8.68
CA HIS A 182 -14.24 13.63 7.75
C HIS A 182 -13.35 12.59 8.41
N ALA A 183 -13.82 11.34 8.50
CA ALA A 183 -13.02 10.25 9.07
C ALA A 183 -11.81 9.93 8.17
N ILE A 184 -12.04 9.90 6.86
CA ILE A 184 -11.03 9.69 5.81
C ILE A 184 -11.37 10.65 4.66
N SER A 185 -10.38 11.44 4.24
CA SER A 185 -10.55 12.39 3.15
C SER A 185 -9.18 12.80 2.60
N ARG A 186 -9.14 13.85 1.83
CA ARG A 186 -7.90 14.42 1.28
C ARG A 186 -7.73 15.85 1.78
N SER A 187 -6.48 16.25 1.98
CA SER A 187 -6.11 17.65 2.20
C SER A 187 -6.54 18.51 1.01
N SER A 188 -6.87 19.75 1.29
CA SER A 188 -7.43 20.68 0.33
C SER A 188 -6.61 21.98 0.23
N TYR A 189 -7.07 22.90 -0.61
CA TYR A 189 -6.53 24.24 -0.71
C TYR A 189 -6.99 25.17 0.42
N ARG A 190 -7.78 24.67 1.40
CA ARG A 190 -8.17 25.45 2.55
C ARG A 190 -6.92 25.97 3.28
N ARG A 191 -6.96 27.26 3.64
CA ARG A 191 -5.90 27.89 4.43
C ARG A 191 -6.22 27.76 5.91
N PHE A 192 -5.19 27.48 6.68
CA PHE A 192 -5.30 27.50 8.13
C PHE A 192 -5.62 28.90 8.66
N GLU A 193 -6.42 28.93 9.72
CA GLU A 193 -6.78 30.14 10.44
C GLU A 193 -6.31 30.05 11.88
N LYS A 194 -6.17 31.21 12.55
CA LYS A 194 -5.85 31.23 13.96
C LYS A 194 -6.99 30.60 14.77
N GLY A 195 -6.64 29.66 15.61
CA GLY A 195 -7.60 28.91 16.42
C GLY A 195 -8.09 27.61 15.78
N ASP A 196 -7.69 27.29 14.55
CA ASP A 196 -8.00 25.99 13.93
C ASP A 196 -7.44 24.85 14.75
N ILE A 197 -8.24 23.79 14.89
CA ILE A 197 -7.74 22.46 15.23
C ILE A 197 -7.34 21.79 13.92
N VAL A 198 -6.08 21.37 13.84
CA VAL A 198 -5.50 20.70 12.68
C VAL A 198 -5.24 19.25 13.04
N GLN A 199 -5.86 18.34 12.35
CA GLN A 199 -5.62 16.91 12.47
C GLN A 199 -4.55 16.49 11.47
N LEU A 200 -3.44 15.98 11.98
CA LEU A 200 -2.37 15.37 11.19
C LEU A 200 -2.56 13.86 11.13
N ASN A 201 -2.51 13.28 9.93
CA ASN A 201 -2.40 11.85 9.70
C ASN A 201 -1.22 11.64 8.75
N LEU A 202 -0.08 11.36 9.33
CA LEU A 202 1.20 11.26 8.62
C LEU A 202 1.73 9.84 8.70
N SER A 203 2.48 9.42 7.69
CA SER A 203 2.89 8.03 7.59
C SER A 203 4.19 7.85 6.82
N ALA A 204 4.86 6.75 7.07
CA ALA A 204 6.05 6.32 6.35
C ALA A 204 5.97 4.82 6.05
N LYS A 205 6.60 4.38 4.97
CA LYS A 205 6.68 2.98 4.56
C LYS A 205 8.14 2.54 4.50
N ILE A 206 8.44 1.40 5.13
CA ILE A 206 9.76 0.76 5.12
C ILE A 206 9.58 -0.71 4.74
N ASP A 207 10.21 -1.14 3.66
CA ASP A 207 10.13 -2.51 3.12
C ASP A 207 8.68 -3.04 2.99
N GLY A 208 7.76 -2.15 2.59
CA GLY A 208 6.33 -2.46 2.43
C GLY A 208 5.51 -2.34 3.73
N TYR A 209 6.12 -2.12 4.89
CA TYR A 209 5.42 -1.96 6.17
C TYR A 209 5.07 -0.51 6.43
N SER A 210 3.80 -0.25 6.69
CA SER A 210 3.25 1.09 6.86
C SER A 210 3.12 1.45 8.33
N ALA A 211 3.72 2.57 8.73
CA ALA A 211 3.57 3.19 10.03
C ALA A 211 2.82 4.52 9.89
N ALA A 212 1.79 4.74 10.69
CA ALA A 212 0.95 5.94 10.61
C ALA A 212 0.70 6.55 11.99
N ILE A 213 0.70 7.88 12.04
CA ILE A 213 0.49 8.67 13.27
C ILE A 213 -0.70 9.60 13.04
N GLY A 214 -1.65 9.57 13.97
CA GLY A 214 -2.71 10.56 14.07
C GLY A 214 -2.40 11.53 15.21
N TYR A 215 -2.33 12.84 14.93
CA TYR A 215 -1.99 13.84 15.94
C TYR A 215 -2.77 15.15 15.73
N PRO A 216 -3.57 15.61 16.73
CA PRO A 216 -4.24 16.90 16.68
C PRO A 216 -3.31 18.03 17.13
N VAL A 217 -3.37 19.17 16.44
CA VAL A 217 -2.61 20.39 16.80
C VAL A 217 -3.57 21.57 16.79
N ILE A 218 -3.39 22.52 17.71
CA ILE A 218 -4.12 23.79 17.68
C ILE A 218 -3.24 24.95 17.25
N LEU A 219 -3.73 25.76 16.34
CA LEU A 219 -3.04 26.97 15.87
C LEU A 219 -3.42 28.16 16.77
N GLY A 220 -3.00 28.12 18.04
CA GLY A 220 -3.28 29.14 19.03
C GLY A 220 -3.56 28.57 20.41
N LYS A 221 -4.56 29.14 21.11
CA LYS A 221 -4.96 28.66 22.42
C LYS A 221 -6.16 27.74 22.36
N LEU A 222 -6.13 26.66 23.12
CA LEU A 222 -7.25 25.76 23.32
C LEU A 222 -8.14 26.30 24.45
N GLU A 223 -9.28 26.88 24.10
CA GLU A 223 -10.19 27.54 25.03
C GLU A 223 -11.66 27.11 24.81
N GLY A 224 -12.48 27.32 25.85
CA GLY A 224 -13.92 27.07 25.78
C GLY A 224 -14.29 25.63 25.46
N LYS A 225 -15.39 25.43 24.77
CA LYS A 225 -15.93 24.12 24.42
C LYS A 225 -14.91 23.20 23.72
N ARG A 226 -13.98 23.77 22.94
CA ARG A 226 -12.91 22.96 22.28
C ARG A 226 -11.98 22.33 23.30
N ARG A 227 -11.62 23.07 24.36
CA ARG A 227 -10.83 22.53 25.46
C ARG A 227 -11.56 21.39 26.18
N ASP A 228 -12.85 21.56 26.43
CA ASP A 228 -13.67 20.57 27.15
C ASP A 228 -13.87 19.26 26.37
N ILE A 229 -13.65 19.29 25.04
CA ILE A 229 -13.73 18.09 24.17
C ILE A 229 -12.39 17.36 24.11
N VAL A 230 -11.26 18.09 24.21
CA VAL A 230 -9.92 17.54 24.00
C VAL A 230 -9.28 17.07 25.28
N LEU A 231 -9.62 17.65 26.44
CA LEU A 231 -9.13 17.32 27.78
C LEU A 231 -10.14 16.52 28.56
#